data_163bf670cbc1c9e38fb72f5b96ba9009
#
_entry.id   163bf670cbc1c9e38fb72f5b96ba9009
#
_cell.length_a   1.000
_cell.length_b   1.000
_cell.length_c   1.000
_cell.angle_alpha   90.00
_cell.angle_beta   90.00
_cell.angle_gamma   90.00
#
_symmetry.space_group_name_H-M   'P 1'
#
loop_
_entity.id
_entity.type
_entity.pdbx_description
1 polymer ?
#
loop_
_entity_poly.entity_id
_entity_poly.type
_entity_poly.pdbx_seq_one_letter_code
_entity_poly.pdbx_strand_id
1 'polypeptide(L)'
;MNSDSHNKPEPVIVRLDITALNEARSILYDAYLSEPTFQYLFNHRKPGYKQRVRATVRELVDLYFDLEQEAVGVMVNDTLVAVAFIGDPDLRLNLADQFSWRIRMVLTAGYASTRRYLSYHERIRAMLPQPLAHQLPLMGVNPKYQNRGYGRLLLKAVQRLCADNPRGSGLVLDTGNNRYLPFYESEGFRSLGKIRLGGFEDHILFREIHPEAKATAAQN
;
A
#
# COMPACT_ATOMS: atom_id res chain seq x y z
N MET A 1 -4.91 41.48 23.85
CA MET A 1 -5.39 40.73 22.68
C MET A 1 -4.36 39.62 22.40
N ASN A 2 -4.54 38.48 23.04
CA ASN A 2 -3.66 37.33 22.82
C ASN A 2 -4.16 36.59 21.59
N SER A 3 -3.34 36.58 20.56
CA SER A 3 -3.50 35.72 19.39
C SER A 3 -3.13 34.29 19.81
N ASP A 4 -4.14 33.49 20.15
CA ASP A 4 -4.01 32.03 20.20
C ASP A 4 -3.75 31.55 18.77
N SER A 5 -2.47 31.51 18.42
CA SER A 5 -2.03 30.70 17.28
C SER A 5 -2.30 29.24 17.66
N HIS A 6 -3.44 28.70 17.23
CA HIS A 6 -3.73 27.28 17.31
C HIS A 6 -2.58 26.54 16.64
N ASN A 7 -1.71 25.97 17.46
CA ASN A 7 -0.61 25.13 17.03
C ASN A 7 -1.23 23.90 16.36
N LYS A 8 -1.37 23.97 15.02
CA LYS A 8 -1.89 22.87 14.24
C LYS A 8 -0.90 21.70 14.42
N PRO A 9 -1.33 20.55 14.93
CA PRO A 9 -0.41 19.46 15.24
C PRO A 9 0.39 19.09 14.01
N GLU A 10 1.70 19.12 14.14
CA GLU A 10 2.62 18.83 13.05
C GLU A 10 2.66 17.32 12.81
N PRO A 11 2.39 16.85 11.58
CA PRO A 11 2.45 15.43 11.28
C PRO A 11 3.90 14.94 11.24
N VAL A 12 4.15 13.79 11.87
CA VAL A 12 5.46 13.15 11.92
C VAL A 12 5.42 11.83 11.12
N ILE A 13 6.44 11.62 10.29
CA ILE A 13 6.64 10.34 9.61
C ILE A 13 7.41 9.41 10.55
N VAL A 14 6.90 8.19 10.71
CA VAL A 14 7.51 7.15 11.53
C VAL A 14 7.66 5.85 10.74
N ARG A 15 8.74 5.11 10.99
CA ARG A 15 8.79 3.70 10.60
C ARG A 15 7.94 2.90 11.57
N LEU A 16 7.16 1.97 11.04
CA LEU A 16 6.28 1.13 11.84
C LEU A 16 6.95 -0.21 12.11
N ASP A 17 6.76 -0.68 13.32
CA ASP A 17 7.11 -2.02 13.76
C ASP A 17 5.85 -2.81 14.17
N ILE A 18 6.04 -3.99 14.70
CA ILE A 18 4.95 -4.91 15.09
C ILE A 18 4.01 -4.30 16.17
N THR A 19 4.44 -3.28 16.90
CA THR A 19 3.58 -2.62 17.92
C THR A 19 2.44 -1.84 17.27
N ALA A 20 2.61 -1.37 16.03
CA ALA A 20 1.60 -0.67 15.25
C ALA A 20 0.63 -1.60 14.49
N LEU A 21 0.74 -2.93 14.65
CA LEU A 21 0.02 -3.94 13.89
C LEU A 21 -1.50 -3.72 13.90
N ASN A 22 -2.09 -3.46 15.06
CA ASN A 22 -3.54 -3.35 15.21
C ASN A 22 -4.09 -2.06 14.61
N GLU A 23 -3.38 -0.94 14.79
CA GLU A 23 -3.71 0.36 14.20
C GLU A 23 -3.60 0.30 12.67
N ALA A 24 -2.54 -0.29 12.14
CA ALA A 24 -2.32 -0.49 10.71
C ALA A 24 -3.46 -1.31 10.09
N ARG A 25 -3.84 -2.44 10.71
CA ARG A 25 -4.97 -3.28 10.28
C ARG A 25 -6.29 -2.51 10.26
N SER A 26 -6.54 -1.68 11.29
CA SER A 26 -7.76 -0.89 11.38
C SER A 26 -7.85 0.16 10.28
N ILE A 27 -6.78 0.94 10.07
CA ILE A 27 -6.72 1.99 9.04
C ILE A 27 -6.90 1.38 7.64
N LEU A 28 -6.20 0.29 7.36
CA LEU A 28 -6.27 -0.37 6.05
C LEU A 28 -7.62 -1.05 5.83
N TYR A 29 -8.21 -1.67 6.85
CA TYR A 29 -9.56 -2.20 6.74
C TYR A 29 -10.56 -1.12 6.31
N ASP A 30 -10.55 0.04 6.95
CA ASP A 30 -11.44 1.14 6.63
C ASP A 30 -11.17 1.71 5.22
N ALA A 31 -9.89 1.81 4.82
CA ALA A 31 -9.50 2.28 3.50
C ALA A 31 -9.95 1.33 2.38
N TYR A 32 -9.80 0.01 2.57
CA TYR A 32 -10.08 -0.99 1.54
C TYR A 32 -11.52 -1.50 1.52
N LEU A 33 -12.31 -1.21 2.56
CA LEU A 33 -13.70 -1.68 2.64
C LEU A 33 -14.57 -1.18 1.47
N SER A 34 -14.31 0.02 0.96
CA SER A 34 -15.05 0.63 -0.16
C SER A 34 -14.23 0.70 -1.46
N GLU A 35 -13.02 0.13 -1.47
CA GLU A 35 -12.14 0.15 -2.62
C GLU A 35 -12.69 -0.83 -3.71
N PRO A 36 -12.87 -0.38 -4.97
CA PRO A 36 -13.53 -1.18 -6.02
C PRO A 36 -12.86 -2.53 -6.29
N THR A 37 -11.53 -2.59 -6.28
CA THR A 37 -10.78 -3.82 -6.50
C THR A 37 -11.06 -4.83 -5.41
N PHE A 38 -11.04 -4.43 -4.14
CA PHE A 38 -11.41 -5.30 -3.02
C PHE A 38 -12.88 -5.73 -3.07
N GLN A 39 -13.78 -4.82 -3.45
CA GLN A 39 -15.20 -5.17 -3.65
C GLN A 39 -15.38 -6.28 -4.68
N TYR A 40 -14.62 -6.25 -5.76
CA TYR A 40 -14.64 -7.29 -6.79
C TYR A 40 -13.99 -8.59 -6.32
N LEU A 41 -12.75 -8.51 -5.81
CA LEU A 41 -11.96 -9.68 -5.40
C LEU A 41 -12.67 -10.48 -4.31
N PHE A 42 -13.25 -9.78 -3.34
CA PHE A 42 -13.89 -10.38 -2.17
C PHE A 42 -15.43 -10.42 -2.26
N ASN A 43 -15.97 -10.12 -3.43
CA ASN A 43 -17.41 -10.22 -3.75
C ASN A 43 -18.33 -9.48 -2.76
N HIS A 44 -18.36 -8.15 -2.88
CA HIS A 44 -19.16 -7.28 -1.99
C HIS A 44 -20.66 -7.61 -1.96
N ARG A 45 -21.20 -8.26 -3.01
CA ARG A 45 -22.63 -8.64 -3.11
C ARG A 45 -22.97 -9.86 -2.27
N LYS A 46 -21.99 -10.65 -1.79
CA LYS A 46 -22.24 -11.85 -0.98
C LYS A 46 -22.15 -11.54 0.51
N PRO A 47 -22.98 -12.19 1.36
CA PRO A 47 -22.84 -12.12 2.81
C PRO A 47 -21.40 -12.39 3.26
N GLY A 48 -20.98 -11.78 4.38
CA GLY A 48 -19.64 -11.97 4.92
C GLY A 48 -18.52 -11.15 4.21
N TYR A 49 -18.87 -10.19 3.33
CA TYR A 49 -17.87 -9.35 2.66
C TYR A 49 -16.93 -8.63 3.63
N LYS A 50 -17.48 -7.96 4.65
CA LYS A 50 -16.69 -7.25 5.67
C LYS A 50 -15.71 -8.16 6.39
N GLN A 51 -16.12 -9.38 6.70
CA GLN A 51 -15.26 -10.37 7.34
C GLN A 51 -14.12 -10.82 6.41
N ARG A 52 -14.41 -11.04 5.12
CA ARG A 52 -13.37 -11.39 4.12
C ARG A 52 -12.36 -10.28 3.94
N VAL A 53 -12.79 -9.02 3.85
CA VAL A 53 -11.87 -7.87 3.75
C VAL A 53 -11.01 -7.77 5.01
N ARG A 54 -11.63 -7.84 6.20
CA ARG A 54 -10.89 -7.79 7.47
C ARG A 54 -9.86 -8.89 7.58
N ALA A 55 -10.24 -10.12 7.23
CA ALA A 55 -9.33 -11.26 7.26
C ALA A 55 -8.18 -11.09 6.26
N THR A 56 -8.47 -10.65 5.05
CA THR A 56 -7.43 -10.41 4.02
C THR A 56 -6.47 -9.32 4.45
N VAL A 57 -6.96 -8.18 4.92
CA VAL A 57 -6.10 -7.09 5.40
C VAL A 57 -5.21 -7.58 6.53
N ARG A 58 -5.75 -8.37 7.48
CA ARG A 58 -4.97 -8.97 8.54
C ARG A 58 -3.86 -9.86 7.98
N GLU A 59 -4.20 -10.82 7.10
CA GLU A 59 -3.22 -11.75 6.54
C GLU A 59 -2.12 -11.04 5.71
N LEU A 60 -2.46 -9.93 5.04
CA LEU A 60 -1.48 -9.15 4.29
C LEU A 60 -0.57 -8.34 5.22
N VAL A 61 -1.14 -7.65 6.20
CA VAL A 61 -0.34 -6.86 7.17
C VAL A 61 0.62 -7.77 7.93
N ASP A 62 0.13 -8.93 8.41
CA ASP A 62 0.96 -9.92 9.09
C ASP A 62 2.09 -10.41 8.19
N LEU A 63 1.79 -10.76 6.95
CA LEU A 63 2.77 -11.22 5.98
C LEU A 63 3.90 -10.18 5.78
N TYR A 64 3.55 -8.90 5.64
CA TYR A 64 4.55 -7.85 5.41
C TYR A 64 5.43 -7.62 6.65
N PHE A 65 4.89 -7.69 7.87
CA PHE A 65 5.69 -7.65 9.09
C PHE A 65 6.53 -8.91 9.28
N ASP A 66 5.99 -10.09 9.05
CA ASP A 66 6.72 -11.37 9.14
C ASP A 66 7.91 -11.43 8.16
N LEU A 67 7.79 -10.75 7.02
CA LEU A 67 8.84 -10.65 6.00
C LEU A 67 9.75 -9.43 6.20
N GLU A 68 9.62 -8.74 7.32
CA GLU A 68 10.42 -7.55 7.66
C GLU A 68 10.43 -6.49 6.54
N GLN A 69 9.28 -6.36 5.84
CA GLN A 69 9.15 -5.37 4.80
C GLN A 69 8.95 -3.97 5.41
N GLU A 70 9.44 -2.95 4.69
CA GLU A 70 9.32 -1.56 5.16
C GLU A 70 7.86 -1.14 5.31
N ALA A 71 7.54 -0.58 6.46
CA ALA A 71 6.25 0.02 6.75
C ALA A 71 6.42 1.41 7.34
N VAL A 72 5.63 2.36 6.86
CA VAL A 72 5.68 3.76 7.31
C VAL A 72 4.30 4.27 7.67
N GLY A 73 4.27 5.17 8.63
CA GLY A 73 3.05 5.83 9.09
C GLY A 73 3.19 7.33 9.21
N VAL A 74 2.03 8.00 9.27
CA VAL A 74 1.90 9.40 9.66
C VAL A 74 1.27 9.44 11.05
N MET A 75 1.97 10.02 12.00
CA MET A 75 1.47 10.28 13.34
C MET A 75 1.00 11.73 13.48
N VAL A 76 -0.11 11.94 14.17
CA VAL A 76 -0.64 13.26 14.52
C VAL A 76 -1.12 13.19 15.97
N ASN A 77 -0.55 13.97 16.88
CA ASN A 77 -0.85 13.89 18.32
C ASN A 77 -0.86 12.45 18.83
N ASP A 78 0.26 11.74 18.67
CA ASP A 78 0.46 10.34 19.08
C ASP A 78 -0.57 9.33 18.51
N THR A 79 -1.33 9.74 17.50
CA THR A 79 -2.29 8.88 16.81
C THR A 79 -1.79 8.55 15.41
N LEU A 80 -1.75 7.26 15.07
CA LEU A 80 -1.46 6.80 13.71
C LEU A 80 -2.68 7.11 12.82
N VAL A 81 -2.48 7.96 11.80
CA VAL A 81 -3.56 8.43 10.92
C VAL A 81 -3.46 7.92 9.50
N ALA A 82 -2.29 7.47 9.08
CA ALA A 82 -2.07 6.90 7.76
C ALA A 82 -0.95 5.87 7.80
N VAL A 83 -1.02 4.86 6.94
CA VAL A 83 -0.06 3.76 6.88
C VAL A 83 0.17 3.29 5.44
N ALA A 84 1.41 2.91 5.13
CA ALA A 84 1.79 2.29 3.88
C ALA A 84 2.79 1.16 4.12
N PHE A 85 2.67 0.09 3.33
CA PHE A 85 3.62 -1.01 3.26
C PHE A 85 4.33 -0.98 1.91
N ILE A 86 5.64 -1.25 1.92
CA ILE A 86 6.48 -1.22 0.73
C ILE A 86 7.05 -2.61 0.53
N GLY A 87 6.76 -3.24 -0.61
CA GLY A 87 7.36 -4.49 -1.01
C GLY A 87 8.69 -4.26 -1.72
N ASP A 88 9.72 -4.96 -1.27
CA ASP A 88 11.03 -4.97 -1.91
C ASP A 88 10.92 -5.51 -3.35
N PRO A 89 11.66 -4.98 -4.34
CA PRO A 89 11.69 -5.49 -5.71
C PRO A 89 12.02 -6.98 -5.80
N ASP A 90 12.89 -7.45 -4.92
CA ASP A 90 13.36 -8.84 -4.89
C ASP A 90 12.57 -9.74 -3.94
N LEU A 91 11.45 -9.23 -3.39
CA LEU A 91 10.64 -10.00 -2.45
C LEU A 91 10.17 -11.31 -3.06
N ARG A 92 10.67 -12.41 -2.52
CA ARG A 92 10.28 -13.78 -2.90
C ARG A 92 9.94 -14.57 -1.65
N LEU A 93 8.71 -15.03 -1.60
CA LEU A 93 8.30 -16.02 -0.61
C LEU A 93 8.91 -17.37 -0.98
N ASN A 94 9.45 -18.09 0.00
CA ASN A 94 9.78 -19.50 -0.22
C ASN A 94 8.51 -20.34 -0.44
N LEU A 95 8.62 -21.53 -0.94
CA LEU A 95 7.47 -22.36 -1.32
C LEU A 95 6.58 -22.73 -0.11
N ALA A 96 7.19 -22.93 1.06
CA ALA A 96 6.46 -23.28 2.28
C ALA A 96 5.60 -22.10 2.77
N ASP A 97 6.16 -20.88 2.77
CA ASP A 97 5.44 -19.66 3.17
C ASP A 97 4.33 -19.32 2.18
N GLN A 98 4.59 -19.48 0.87
CA GLN A 98 3.56 -19.31 -0.15
C GLN A 98 2.38 -20.26 0.07
N PHE A 99 2.66 -21.54 0.34
CA PHE A 99 1.63 -22.54 0.56
C PHE A 99 0.85 -22.28 1.85
N SER A 100 1.54 -22.01 2.95
CA SER A 100 0.95 -21.67 4.25
C SER A 100 0.04 -20.45 4.15
N TRP A 101 0.52 -19.38 3.53
CA TRP A 101 -0.25 -18.15 3.31
C TRP A 101 -1.51 -18.41 2.46
N ARG A 102 -1.38 -19.17 1.36
CA ARG A 102 -2.53 -19.54 0.50
C ARG A 102 -3.60 -20.31 1.28
N ILE A 103 -3.19 -21.25 2.15
CA ILE A 103 -4.14 -21.98 3.01
C ILE A 103 -4.86 -21.03 3.94
N ARG A 104 -4.14 -20.15 4.65
CA ARG A 104 -4.74 -19.15 5.52
C ARG A 104 -5.76 -18.28 4.77
N MET A 105 -5.40 -17.81 3.56
CA MET A 105 -6.30 -17.02 2.72
C MET A 105 -7.55 -17.82 2.31
N VAL A 106 -7.42 -19.08 1.97
CA VAL A 106 -8.58 -19.93 1.62
C VAL A 106 -9.51 -20.13 2.82
N LEU A 107 -8.95 -20.36 4.00
CA LEU A 107 -9.72 -20.57 5.24
C LEU A 107 -10.43 -19.28 5.70
N THR A 108 -9.85 -18.12 5.45
CA THR A 108 -10.35 -16.83 5.98
C THR A 108 -11.18 -16.05 4.95
N ALA A 109 -10.74 -15.96 3.70
CA ALA A 109 -11.40 -15.23 2.62
C ALA A 109 -12.21 -16.12 1.67
N GLY A 110 -12.03 -17.44 1.75
CA GLY A 110 -12.67 -18.45 0.91
C GLY A 110 -11.96 -18.68 -0.43
N TYR A 111 -12.05 -19.90 -0.95
CA TYR A 111 -11.37 -20.35 -2.18
C TYR A 111 -11.58 -19.41 -3.37
N ALA A 112 -12.81 -19.02 -3.66
CA ALA A 112 -13.12 -18.19 -4.82
C ALA A 112 -12.50 -16.79 -4.73
N SER A 113 -12.44 -16.20 -3.55
CA SER A 113 -11.79 -14.90 -3.32
C SER A 113 -10.27 -15.01 -3.44
N THR A 114 -9.70 -16.03 -2.83
CA THR A 114 -8.25 -16.30 -2.91
C THR A 114 -7.81 -16.53 -4.35
N ARG A 115 -8.56 -17.33 -5.14
CA ARG A 115 -8.26 -17.56 -6.55
C ARG A 115 -8.29 -16.25 -7.36
N ARG A 116 -9.32 -15.39 -7.16
CA ARG A 116 -9.37 -14.08 -7.84
C ARG A 116 -8.21 -13.19 -7.46
N TYR A 117 -7.86 -13.15 -6.17
CA TYR A 117 -6.75 -12.38 -5.65
C TYR A 117 -5.42 -12.83 -6.29
N LEU A 118 -5.13 -14.12 -6.31
CA LEU A 118 -3.89 -14.66 -6.91
C LEU A 118 -3.83 -14.37 -8.41
N SER A 119 -4.91 -14.64 -9.16
CA SER A 119 -4.96 -14.35 -10.59
C SER A 119 -4.81 -12.85 -10.91
N TYR A 120 -5.34 -11.99 -10.06
CA TYR A 120 -5.17 -10.55 -10.17
C TYR A 120 -3.69 -10.14 -10.00
N HIS A 121 -3.02 -10.63 -8.95
CA HIS A 121 -1.60 -10.34 -8.71
C HIS A 121 -0.67 -10.93 -9.78
N GLU A 122 -1.00 -12.09 -10.36
CA GLU A 122 -0.26 -12.62 -11.52
C GLU A 122 -0.32 -11.68 -12.72
N ARG A 123 -1.49 -11.08 -12.98
CA ARG A 123 -1.66 -10.10 -14.06
C ARG A 123 -0.89 -8.81 -13.80
N ILE A 124 -0.89 -8.29 -12.57
CA ILE A 124 -0.04 -7.15 -12.19
C ILE A 124 1.42 -7.48 -12.43
N ARG A 125 1.88 -8.64 -11.92
CA ARG A 125 3.29 -9.05 -12.05
C ARG A 125 3.76 -9.12 -13.52
N ALA A 126 2.89 -9.54 -14.43
CA ALA A 126 3.19 -9.58 -15.86
C ALA A 126 3.38 -8.19 -16.50
N MET A 127 2.94 -7.12 -15.81
CA MET A 127 3.04 -5.73 -16.28
C MET A 127 4.19 -4.95 -15.60
N LEU A 128 4.86 -5.55 -14.62
CA LEU A 128 5.94 -4.88 -13.90
C LEU A 128 7.13 -4.57 -14.82
N PRO A 129 7.77 -3.41 -14.65
CA PRO A 129 8.94 -3.02 -15.44
C PRO A 129 10.15 -3.91 -15.13
N GLN A 130 11.10 -3.92 -16.04
CA GLN A 130 12.43 -4.49 -15.84
C GLN A 130 13.48 -3.35 -15.95
N PRO A 131 14.37 -3.19 -14.96
CA PRO A 131 14.48 -3.94 -13.69
C PRO A 131 13.25 -3.76 -12.79
N LEU A 132 13.10 -4.68 -11.84
CA LEU A 132 11.92 -4.71 -10.95
C LEU A 132 11.80 -3.42 -10.13
N ALA A 133 10.56 -3.04 -9.85
CA ALA A 133 10.23 -1.89 -9.03
C ALA A 133 9.74 -2.31 -7.64
N HIS A 134 9.89 -1.41 -6.66
CA HIS A 134 9.19 -1.52 -5.40
C HIS A 134 7.68 -1.56 -5.63
N GLN A 135 6.96 -2.25 -4.79
CA GLN A 135 5.51 -2.32 -4.84
C GLN A 135 4.91 -1.58 -3.64
N LEU A 136 3.80 -0.90 -3.86
CA LEU A 136 2.98 -0.29 -2.81
C LEU A 136 1.67 -1.08 -2.68
N PRO A 137 1.70 -2.24 -2.02
CA PRO A 137 0.55 -3.15 -1.98
C PRO A 137 -0.59 -2.64 -1.11
N LEU A 138 -0.25 -1.88 -0.08
CA LEU A 138 -1.21 -1.37 0.89
C LEU A 138 -0.84 0.07 1.26
N MET A 139 -1.80 0.96 1.09
CA MET A 139 -1.71 2.35 1.54
C MET A 139 -3.10 2.83 1.97
N GLY A 140 -3.20 3.43 3.14
CA GLY A 140 -4.47 3.93 3.64
C GLY A 140 -4.33 5.14 4.54
N VAL A 141 -5.35 5.99 4.52
CA VAL A 141 -5.53 7.10 5.45
C VAL A 141 -6.83 6.89 6.20
N ASN A 142 -6.80 6.96 7.52
CA ASN A 142 -7.99 6.88 8.36
C ASN A 142 -9.05 7.88 7.86
N PRO A 143 -10.29 7.43 7.61
CA PRO A 143 -11.35 8.27 7.03
C PRO A 143 -11.56 9.61 7.76
N LYS A 144 -11.39 9.64 9.08
CA LYS A 144 -11.50 10.87 9.89
C LYS A 144 -10.42 11.91 9.60
N TYR A 145 -9.32 11.49 8.96
CA TYR A 145 -8.15 12.32 8.67
C TYR A 145 -7.90 12.53 7.17
N GLN A 146 -8.77 12.02 6.31
CA GLN A 146 -8.67 12.24 4.86
C GLN A 146 -8.84 13.73 4.49
N ASN A 147 -8.43 14.07 3.27
CA ASN A 147 -8.48 15.45 2.72
C ASN A 147 -7.67 16.50 3.49
N ARG A 148 -6.69 16.06 4.29
CA ARG A 148 -5.79 16.94 5.07
C ARG A 148 -4.32 16.89 4.59
N GLY A 149 -4.05 16.24 3.43
CA GLY A 149 -2.72 16.12 2.86
C GLY A 149 -1.90 14.93 3.37
N TYR A 150 -2.39 14.13 4.33
CA TYR A 150 -1.61 13.04 4.93
C TYR A 150 -1.27 11.91 3.94
N GLY A 151 -2.16 11.64 2.97
CA GLY A 151 -1.85 10.68 1.91
C GLY A 151 -0.68 11.13 1.03
N ARG A 152 -0.60 12.43 0.72
CA ARG A 152 0.53 13.00 -0.04
C ARG A 152 1.82 12.94 0.77
N LEU A 153 1.76 13.29 2.05
CA LEU A 153 2.90 13.23 2.95
C LEU A 153 3.43 11.80 3.07
N LEU A 154 2.54 10.82 3.27
CA LEU A 154 2.88 9.40 3.34
C LEU A 154 3.50 8.91 2.02
N LEU A 155 2.90 9.23 0.87
CA LEU A 155 3.41 8.81 -0.43
C LEU A 155 4.82 9.38 -0.72
N LYS A 156 5.09 10.62 -0.32
CA LYS A 156 6.43 11.21 -0.40
C LYS A 156 7.44 10.49 0.50
N ALA A 157 7.04 10.05 1.68
CA ALA A 157 7.91 9.26 2.56
C ALA A 157 8.23 7.89 1.92
N VAL A 158 7.24 7.21 1.35
CA VAL A 158 7.43 5.96 0.59
C VAL A 158 8.43 6.18 -0.56
N GLN A 159 8.26 7.25 -1.35
CA GLN A 159 9.15 7.54 -2.48
C GLN A 159 10.60 7.78 -2.05
N ARG A 160 10.82 8.46 -0.91
CA ARG A 160 12.16 8.65 -0.34
C ARG A 160 12.79 7.31 0.06
N LEU A 161 12.06 6.45 0.75
CA LEU A 161 12.55 5.12 1.12
C LEU A 161 12.90 4.27 -0.11
N CYS A 162 12.11 4.35 -1.17
CA CYS A 162 12.44 3.68 -2.43
C CYS A 162 13.69 4.28 -3.10
N ALA A 163 13.92 5.59 -2.99
CA ALA A 163 15.13 6.25 -3.51
C ALA A 163 16.40 5.84 -2.76
N ASP A 164 16.28 5.55 -1.47
CA ASP A 164 17.39 5.06 -0.64
C ASP A 164 17.78 3.60 -0.95
N ASN A 165 16.90 2.85 -1.63
CA ASN A 165 17.15 1.46 -2.02
C ASN A 165 17.40 1.36 -3.54
N PRO A 166 18.67 1.20 -3.96
CA PRO A 166 19.04 1.23 -5.38
C PRO A 166 18.65 -0.02 -6.16
N ARG A 167 18.06 -1.04 -5.53
CA ARG A 167 17.66 -2.29 -6.19
C ARG A 167 16.42 -2.17 -7.05
N GLY A 168 15.59 -1.14 -6.83
CA GLY A 168 14.36 -0.92 -7.56
C GLY A 168 14.46 0.19 -8.60
N SER A 169 13.79 0.02 -9.75
CA SER A 169 13.70 1.03 -10.81
C SER A 169 12.69 2.15 -10.52
N GLY A 170 11.90 1.98 -9.45
CA GLY A 170 10.84 2.92 -9.09
C GLY A 170 9.80 2.28 -8.18
N LEU A 171 8.59 2.84 -8.19
CA LEU A 171 7.47 2.44 -7.36
C LEU A 171 6.25 2.12 -8.23
N VAL A 172 5.65 0.94 -8.03
CA VAL A 172 4.40 0.51 -8.66
C VAL A 172 3.29 0.46 -7.62
N LEU A 173 2.12 0.89 -8.01
CA LEU A 173 0.87 0.71 -7.27
C LEU A 173 -0.28 0.40 -8.22
N ASP A 174 -1.39 -0.06 -7.67
CA ASP A 174 -2.63 -0.25 -8.38
C ASP A 174 -3.80 0.47 -7.72
N THR A 175 -4.81 0.83 -8.50
CA THR A 175 -6.06 1.40 -7.99
C THR A 175 -7.22 1.19 -8.96
N GLY A 176 -8.33 0.65 -8.44
CA GLY A 176 -9.61 0.61 -9.13
C GLY A 176 -10.44 1.88 -8.96
N ASN A 177 -9.96 2.84 -8.18
CA ASN A 177 -10.69 4.07 -7.89
C ASN A 177 -10.21 5.24 -8.76
N ASN A 178 -10.93 5.53 -9.82
CA ASN A 178 -10.59 6.60 -10.75
C ASN A 178 -10.45 7.99 -10.10
N ARG A 179 -11.02 8.21 -8.90
CA ARG A 179 -10.88 9.48 -8.17
C ARG A 179 -9.46 9.75 -7.71
N TYR A 180 -8.64 8.70 -7.57
CA TYR A 180 -7.26 8.83 -7.14
C TYR A 180 -6.28 9.02 -8.31
N LEU A 181 -6.71 8.83 -9.57
CA LEU A 181 -5.81 8.96 -10.71
C LEU A 181 -5.18 10.37 -10.81
N PRO A 182 -5.94 11.48 -10.73
CA PRO A 182 -5.33 12.82 -10.77
C PRO A 182 -4.35 13.07 -9.63
N PHE A 183 -4.59 12.48 -8.46
CA PHE A 183 -3.66 12.54 -7.33
C PHE A 183 -2.34 11.85 -7.66
N TYR A 184 -2.38 10.60 -8.13
CA TYR A 184 -1.16 9.87 -8.48
C TYR A 184 -0.43 10.48 -9.67
N GLU A 185 -1.15 10.95 -10.68
CA GLU A 185 -0.57 11.69 -11.81
C GLU A 185 0.17 12.95 -11.35
N SER A 186 -0.43 13.73 -10.42
CA SER A 186 0.23 14.90 -9.82
C SER A 186 1.48 14.57 -9.01
N GLU A 187 1.59 13.33 -8.53
CA GLU A 187 2.79 12.81 -7.85
C GLU A 187 3.77 12.11 -8.80
N GLY A 188 3.59 12.27 -10.12
CA GLY A 188 4.52 11.79 -11.14
C GLY A 188 4.35 10.33 -11.54
N PHE A 189 3.25 9.69 -11.19
CA PHE A 189 2.93 8.34 -11.67
C PHE A 189 2.37 8.38 -13.10
N ARG A 190 2.76 7.39 -13.90
CA ARG A 190 2.23 7.14 -15.23
C ARG A 190 1.60 5.76 -15.33
N SER A 191 0.65 5.58 -16.23
CA SER A 191 0.01 4.27 -16.43
C SER A 191 0.98 3.30 -17.11
N LEU A 192 1.11 2.09 -16.54
CA LEU A 192 1.69 0.92 -17.21
C LEU A 192 0.64 0.15 -18.00
N GLY A 193 -0.63 0.25 -17.60
CA GLY A 193 -1.73 -0.46 -18.22
C GLY A 193 -2.92 -0.58 -17.29
N LYS A 194 -3.89 -1.38 -17.72
CA LYS A 194 -5.14 -1.57 -17.00
C LYS A 194 -5.53 -3.04 -16.94
N ILE A 195 -6.17 -3.43 -15.85
CA ILE A 195 -6.74 -4.77 -15.65
C ILE A 195 -8.26 -4.64 -15.57
N ARG A 196 -8.98 -5.21 -16.53
CA ARG A 196 -10.44 -5.23 -16.46
C ARG A 196 -10.92 -6.22 -15.39
N LEU A 197 -11.70 -5.73 -14.43
CA LEU A 197 -12.26 -6.45 -13.31
C LEU A 197 -13.79 -6.30 -13.31
N GLY A 198 -14.50 -7.23 -13.97
CA GLY A 198 -15.95 -7.12 -14.10
C GLY A 198 -16.37 -5.87 -14.87
N GLY A 199 -17.01 -4.91 -14.18
CA GLY A 199 -17.57 -3.68 -14.78
C GLY A 199 -16.66 -2.45 -14.69
N PHE A 200 -15.44 -2.55 -14.19
CA PHE A 200 -14.50 -1.43 -14.05
C PHE A 200 -13.07 -1.83 -14.47
N GLU A 201 -12.21 -0.84 -14.59
CA GLU A 201 -10.78 -1.01 -14.87
C GLU A 201 -9.97 -0.66 -13.63
N ASP A 202 -9.02 -1.52 -13.32
CA ASP A 202 -7.99 -1.26 -12.33
C ASP A 202 -6.73 -0.77 -13.04
N HIS A 203 -6.17 0.34 -12.57
CA HIS A 203 -5.05 1.02 -13.20
C HIS A 203 -3.76 0.65 -12.49
N ILE A 204 -2.79 0.13 -13.24
CA ILE A 204 -1.45 -0.15 -12.76
C ILE A 204 -0.59 1.08 -13.07
N LEU A 205 -0.08 1.71 -12.03
CA LEU A 205 0.64 2.96 -12.10
C LEU A 205 2.10 2.77 -11.68
N PHE A 206 3.00 3.46 -12.36
CA PHE A 206 4.43 3.41 -12.10
C PHE A 206 5.01 4.81 -12.02
N ARG A 207 5.87 5.02 -11.05
CA ARG A 207 6.76 6.17 -10.97
C ARG A 207 8.20 5.70 -10.96
N GLU A 208 8.99 6.16 -11.92
CA GLU A 208 10.44 5.97 -11.92
C GLU A 208 11.07 6.75 -10.76
N ILE A 209 11.93 6.09 -10.00
CA ILE A 209 12.65 6.69 -8.88
C ILE A 209 14.12 6.38 -9.09
N HIS A 210 14.90 7.44 -9.29
CA HIS A 210 16.35 7.33 -9.35
C HIS A 210 16.90 7.39 -7.93
N PRO A 211 17.91 6.56 -7.59
CA PRO A 211 18.65 6.73 -6.35
C PRO A 211 19.17 8.16 -6.28
N GLU A 212 18.91 8.86 -5.18
CA GLU A 212 19.59 10.12 -4.96
C GLU A 212 21.09 9.84 -4.96
N ALA A 213 21.83 10.49 -5.84
CA ALA A 213 23.28 10.46 -5.79
C ALA A 213 23.65 10.94 -4.39
N LYS A 214 24.18 10.04 -3.55
CA LYS A 214 24.75 10.43 -2.25
C LYS A 214 25.74 11.54 -2.56
N ALA A 215 25.36 12.77 -2.21
CA ALA A 215 26.24 13.91 -2.37
C ALA A 215 27.57 13.53 -1.74
N THR A 216 28.61 13.57 -2.54
CA THR A 216 29.98 13.26 -2.19
C THR A 216 30.40 14.16 -1.06
N ALA A 217 30.06 13.79 0.18
CA ALA A 217 30.55 14.40 1.41
C ALA A 217 31.78 13.59 1.85
N ALA A 218 32.82 13.61 1.00
CA ALA A 218 34.16 13.16 1.39
C ALA A 218 35.17 13.75 0.40
N GLN A 219 35.38 15.04 0.48
CA GLN A 219 36.62 15.70 0.05
C GLN A 219 36.58 17.12 0.62
N ASN A 220 37.07 17.28 1.84
CA ASN A 220 38.10 18.25 2.24
C ASN A 220 38.47 18.02 3.69
#